data_5907c5148cdd3caab7e52f809e4ce5d9
#
_entry.id   5907c5148cdd3caab7e52f809e4ce5d9
#
_cell.length_a   1.000
_cell.length_b   1.000
_cell.length_c   1.000
_cell.angle_alpha   90.00
_cell.angle_beta   90.00
_cell.angle_gamma   90.00
#
_symmetry.space_group_name_H-M   'P 1'
#
loop_
_entity.id
_entity.type
_entity.pdbx_description
1 polymer ?
#
loop_
_entity_poly.entity_id
_entity_poly.type
_entity_poly.pdbx_seq_one_letter_code
_entity_poly.pdbx_strand_id
1 'polypeptide(L)'
;MNNSATTRRITKIAIEYNGNDKGTAERVYQNNLLSQNPEQQFTEMKTVADRNKNVKNWALTGYISPEKSIGDQLSNEELTQLALRALKKIGVRDNNQMVLDIHSSTKQKHIHFIVNRVNIHGENTIKAHNIGELFGKTVREVCKEMNLKTDIEIGKEKKKQMLKALTTSLRISRSFDELTNNMKKLGYRVTLSQNEKVGISGMRIVKFEDINHQTEREYKPGYKLSEITNTLKIKDIKQKLQENQERTIIFNSTATEQINKDELRNSTSVSKQFENIAKELLKPTYTSSPEDELLKKKKRKFR
;
A
#
# COMPACT_ATOMS: atom_id res chain seq x y z
N MET A 1 -0.49 -9.22 0.36
CA MET A 1 0.52 -10.06 -0.31
C MET A 1 0.43 -9.86 -1.82
N ASN A 2 1.37 -9.11 -2.42
CA ASN A 2 1.47 -9.08 -3.87
C ASN A 2 2.12 -10.38 -4.35
N ASN A 3 1.63 -10.97 -5.43
CA ASN A 3 2.16 -12.22 -5.93
C ASN A 3 1.93 -12.37 -7.43
N SER A 4 2.72 -13.20 -8.07
CA SER A 4 2.57 -13.56 -9.48
C SER A 4 3.10 -14.96 -9.72
N ALA A 5 2.48 -15.68 -10.61
CA ALA A 5 3.00 -16.93 -11.15
C ALA A 5 2.67 -17.05 -12.65
N THR A 6 3.62 -17.49 -13.43
CA THR A 6 3.46 -17.71 -14.86
C THR A 6 4.30 -18.89 -15.34
N THR A 7 3.82 -19.58 -16.35
CA THR A 7 4.59 -20.64 -17.01
C THR A 7 5.27 -20.11 -18.26
N ARG A 8 6.55 -20.39 -18.42
CA ARG A 8 7.35 -19.94 -19.56
C ARG A 8 8.53 -20.88 -19.86
N ARG A 9 9.16 -20.67 -20.99
CA ARG A 9 10.53 -21.14 -21.22
C ARG A 9 11.48 -20.15 -20.56
N ILE A 10 12.50 -20.65 -19.89
CA ILE A 10 13.56 -19.80 -19.34
C ILE A 10 14.90 -20.14 -19.98
N THR A 11 15.85 -19.24 -19.81
CA THR A 11 17.28 -19.44 -20.09
C THR A 11 18.04 -19.41 -18.77
N LYS A 12 19.34 -19.71 -18.80
CA LYS A 12 20.21 -19.64 -17.63
C LYS A 12 20.15 -18.27 -16.94
N ILE A 13 20.00 -17.19 -17.71
CA ILE A 13 19.90 -15.81 -17.21
C ILE A 13 18.78 -15.65 -16.17
N ALA A 14 17.69 -16.42 -16.29
CA ALA A 14 16.59 -16.31 -15.31
C ALA A 14 17.00 -16.84 -13.93
N ILE A 15 17.80 -17.89 -13.86
CA ILE A 15 18.31 -18.44 -12.60
C ILE A 15 19.42 -17.54 -12.04
N GLU A 16 20.32 -17.06 -12.89
CA GLU A 16 21.36 -16.08 -12.52
C GLU A 16 20.75 -14.80 -11.94
N TYR A 17 19.73 -14.26 -12.61
CA TYR A 17 19.04 -13.05 -12.15
C TYR A 17 18.37 -13.24 -10.78
N ASN A 18 17.66 -14.36 -10.59
CA ASN A 18 17.04 -14.65 -9.30
C ASN A 18 18.08 -14.86 -8.20
N GLY A 19 19.19 -15.51 -8.50
CA GLY A 19 20.24 -15.78 -7.52
C GLY A 19 21.20 -14.61 -7.26
N ASN A 20 21.02 -13.45 -7.91
CA ASN A 20 21.96 -12.34 -7.79
C ASN A 20 21.35 -11.11 -7.07
N ASP A 21 20.16 -10.65 -7.47
CA ASP A 21 19.51 -9.43 -6.91
C ASP A 21 20.53 -8.31 -6.60
N LYS A 22 21.40 -7.92 -7.56
CA LYS A 22 22.47 -6.95 -7.35
C LYS A 22 23.46 -7.35 -6.22
N GLY A 23 23.65 -8.64 -6.01
CA GLY A 23 24.52 -9.19 -4.97
C GLY A 23 23.87 -9.35 -3.60
N THR A 24 22.55 -9.17 -3.47
CA THR A 24 21.83 -9.27 -2.20
C THR A 24 20.82 -10.42 -2.14
N ALA A 25 20.76 -11.25 -3.19
CA ALA A 25 19.90 -12.44 -3.18
C ALA A 25 20.42 -13.49 -2.19
N GLU A 26 19.49 -14.05 -1.43
CA GLU A 26 19.75 -15.18 -0.53
C GLU A 26 19.02 -16.42 -1.03
N ARG A 27 19.75 -17.50 -1.40
CA ARG A 27 19.17 -18.79 -1.72
C ARG A 27 18.65 -19.43 -0.44
N VAL A 28 17.32 -19.49 -0.29
CA VAL A 28 16.67 -20.02 0.92
C VAL A 28 16.15 -21.44 0.76
N TYR A 29 16.00 -21.90 -0.47
CA TYR A 29 15.56 -23.28 -0.73
C TYR A 29 16.01 -23.78 -2.10
N GLN A 30 16.39 -25.04 -2.14
CA GLN A 30 16.72 -25.78 -3.36
C GLN A 30 16.26 -27.22 -3.23
N ASN A 31 15.70 -27.77 -4.28
CA ASN A 31 15.24 -29.17 -4.29
C ASN A 31 15.56 -29.87 -5.59
N ASN A 32 16.02 -31.13 -5.51
CA ASN A 32 16.39 -32.02 -6.63
C ASN A 32 17.36 -31.39 -7.64
N LEU A 33 18.28 -30.57 -7.16
CA LEU A 33 19.37 -29.97 -7.92
C LEU A 33 20.68 -30.28 -7.18
N LEU A 34 21.69 -30.68 -7.91
CA LEU A 34 23.01 -31.07 -7.35
C LEU A 34 23.93 -29.84 -7.23
N SER A 35 23.89 -28.99 -8.24
CA SER A 35 24.76 -27.82 -8.31
C SER A 35 24.17 -26.58 -7.61
N GLN A 36 25.06 -25.72 -7.10
CA GLN A 36 24.76 -24.35 -6.67
C GLN A 36 25.01 -23.34 -7.79
N ASN A 37 25.67 -23.74 -8.87
CA ASN A 37 25.96 -22.86 -10.00
C ASN A 37 24.72 -22.69 -10.89
N PRO A 38 24.28 -21.44 -11.20
CA PRO A 38 23.06 -21.19 -11.98
C PRO A 38 23.07 -21.83 -13.38
N GLU A 39 24.21 -21.88 -14.06
CA GLU A 39 24.33 -22.48 -15.39
C GLU A 39 24.14 -24.00 -15.33
N GLN A 40 24.74 -24.65 -14.32
CA GLN A 40 24.58 -26.10 -14.10
C GLN A 40 23.15 -26.41 -13.64
N GLN A 41 22.56 -25.60 -12.75
CA GLN A 41 21.15 -25.71 -12.36
C GLN A 41 20.21 -25.62 -13.56
N PHE A 42 20.47 -24.67 -14.47
CA PHE A 42 19.70 -24.59 -15.71
C PHE A 42 19.83 -25.86 -16.55
N THR A 43 21.05 -26.40 -16.69
CA THR A 43 21.30 -27.61 -17.45
C THR A 43 20.59 -28.82 -16.83
N GLU A 44 20.64 -28.98 -15.50
CA GLU A 44 19.93 -30.02 -14.77
C GLU A 44 18.41 -29.92 -14.97
N MET A 45 17.83 -28.70 -14.77
CA MET A 45 16.40 -28.43 -14.97
C MET A 45 15.99 -28.72 -16.42
N LYS A 46 16.80 -28.28 -17.39
CA LYS A 46 16.49 -28.43 -18.81
C LYS A 46 16.54 -29.92 -19.22
N THR A 47 17.49 -30.67 -18.72
CA THR A 47 17.61 -32.13 -18.95
C THR A 47 16.37 -32.88 -18.47
N VAL A 48 15.84 -32.51 -17.29
CA VAL A 48 14.61 -33.11 -16.77
C VAL A 48 13.40 -32.65 -17.58
N ALA A 49 13.32 -31.36 -17.92
CA ALA A 49 12.21 -30.81 -18.70
C ALA A 49 12.10 -31.46 -20.09
N ASP A 50 13.23 -31.79 -20.73
CA ASP A 50 13.29 -32.43 -22.05
C ASP A 50 12.79 -33.90 -22.07
N ARG A 51 12.61 -34.50 -20.91
CA ARG A 51 11.93 -35.81 -20.80
C ARG A 51 10.46 -35.73 -21.20
N ASN A 52 9.86 -34.55 -21.16
CA ASN A 52 8.46 -34.34 -21.59
C ASN A 52 8.37 -33.23 -22.65
N LYS A 53 8.53 -33.61 -23.91
CA LYS A 53 8.53 -32.70 -25.05
C LYS A 53 7.18 -31.96 -25.28
N ASN A 54 6.09 -32.45 -24.67
CA ASN A 54 4.78 -31.79 -24.74
C ASN A 54 4.70 -30.55 -23.84
N VAL A 55 5.58 -30.40 -22.85
CA VAL A 55 5.60 -29.28 -21.91
C VAL A 55 6.56 -28.20 -22.41
N LYS A 56 6.16 -27.43 -23.42
CA LYS A 56 7.01 -26.37 -24.00
C LYS A 56 7.38 -25.27 -23.00
N ASN A 57 6.41 -24.78 -22.20
CA ASN A 57 6.63 -23.82 -21.11
C ASN A 57 6.93 -24.57 -19.83
N TRP A 58 8.12 -25.13 -19.73
CA TRP A 58 8.50 -26.10 -18.72
C TRP A 58 8.80 -25.50 -17.34
N ALA A 59 9.05 -24.18 -17.25
CA ALA A 59 9.30 -23.50 -15.98
C ALA A 59 8.06 -22.76 -15.48
N LEU A 60 7.73 -22.93 -14.21
CA LEU A 60 6.87 -22.04 -13.45
C LEU A 60 7.76 -21.02 -12.72
N THR A 61 7.54 -19.76 -12.96
CA THR A 61 8.29 -18.66 -12.32
C THR A 61 7.33 -17.69 -11.66
N GLY A 62 7.75 -17.07 -10.56
CA GLY A 62 6.93 -16.10 -9.90
C GLY A 62 7.58 -15.54 -8.65
N TYR A 63 6.78 -14.79 -7.89
CA TYR A 63 7.21 -14.20 -6.63
C TYR A 63 6.05 -14.03 -5.65
N ILE A 64 6.39 -13.90 -4.37
CA ILE A 64 5.51 -13.42 -3.31
C ILE A 64 6.21 -12.23 -2.65
N SER A 65 5.55 -11.07 -2.63
CA SER A 65 6.02 -9.84 -2.03
C SER A 65 5.02 -9.37 -0.98
N PRO A 66 5.31 -9.60 0.31
CA PRO A 66 4.53 -9.05 1.40
C PRO A 66 4.56 -7.52 1.38
N GLU A 67 3.51 -6.87 1.87
CA GLU A 67 3.57 -5.44 2.17
C GLU A 67 4.63 -5.20 3.24
N LYS A 68 5.32 -4.05 3.18
CA LYS A 68 6.47 -3.75 4.05
C LYS A 68 6.20 -4.03 5.53
N SER A 69 5.06 -3.59 6.04
CA SER A 69 4.65 -3.78 7.45
C SER A 69 4.54 -5.26 7.87
N ILE A 70 4.26 -6.16 6.93
CA ILE A 70 4.18 -7.61 7.16
C ILE A 70 5.53 -8.25 6.84
N GLY A 71 6.17 -7.83 5.74
CA GLY A 71 7.44 -8.38 5.30
C GLY A 71 8.59 -8.16 6.29
N ASP A 72 8.57 -7.01 6.99
CA ASP A 72 9.57 -6.70 8.02
C ASP A 72 9.40 -7.56 9.29
N GLN A 73 8.22 -8.15 9.51
CA GLN A 73 7.92 -9.04 10.64
C GLN A 73 8.14 -10.52 10.33
N LEU A 74 8.12 -10.89 9.04
CA LEU A 74 8.33 -12.27 8.62
C LEU A 74 9.82 -12.61 8.58
N SER A 75 10.20 -13.71 9.20
CA SER A 75 11.52 -14.30 9.01
C SER A 75 11.68 -14.83 7.57
N ASN A 76 12.92 -15.14 7.16
CA ASN A 76 13.17 -15.75 5.86
C ASN A 76 12.56 -17.17 5.78
N GLU A 77 12.58 -17.90 6.89
CA GLU A 77 11.97 -19.22 7.02
C GLU A 77 10.45 -19.17 6.86
N GLU A 78 9.78 -18.23 7.53
CA GLU A 78 8.33 -18.06 7.44
C GLU A 78 7.89 -17.67 6.02
N LEU A 79 8.63 -16.77 5.35
CA LEU A 79 8.36 -16.39 3.97
C LEU A 79 8.60 -17.57 3.01
N THR A 80 9.64 -18.38 3.27
CA THR A 80 9.93 -19.61 2.53
C THR A 80 8.81 -20.63 2.72
N GLN A 81 8.37 -20.86 3.96
CA GLN A 81 7.26 -21.78 4.25
C GLN A 81 5.95 -21.34 3.59
N LEU A 82 5.65 -20.04 3.57
CA LEU A 82 4.51 -19.51 2.84
C LEU A 82 4.59 -19.85 1.34
N ALA A 83 5.76 -19.64 0.73
CA ALA A 83 5.97 -19.94 -0.69
C ALA A 83 5.83 -21.43 -0.99
N LEU A 84 6.49 -22.30 -0.21
CA LEU A 84 6.45 -23.75 -0.38
C LEU A 84 5.03 -24.32 -0.22
N ARG A 85 4.27 -23.87 0.80
CA ARG A 85 2.87 -24.29 1.00
C ARG A 85 1.99 -23.85 -0.19
N ALA A 86 2.16 -22.61 -0.68
CA ALA A 86 1.41 -22.12 -1.83
C ALA A 86 1.75 -22.90 -3.11
N LEU A 87 3.03 -23.20 -3.34
CA LEU A 87 3.49 -24.01 -4.47
C LEU A 87 2.94 -25.43 -4.40
N LYS A 88 2.95 -26.07 -3.22
CA LYS A 88 2.38 -27.40 -3.03
C LYS A 88 0.90 -27.46 -3.40
N LYS A 89 0.11 -26.46 -3.02
CA LYS A 89 -1.33 -26.38 -3.33
C LYS A 89 -1.64 -26.26 -4.83
N ILE A 90 -0.70 -25.80 -5.66
CA ILE A 90 -0.85 -25.71 -7.12
C ILE A 90 -0.27 -26.90 -7.88
N GLY A 91 0.18 -27.95 -7.18
CA GLY A 91 0.64 -29.20 -7.77
C GLY A 91 2.15 -29.39 -7.80
N VAL A 92 2.93 -28.50 -7.17
CA VAL A 92 4.37 -28.76 -6.94
C VAL A 92 4.51 -29.89 -5.94
N ARG A 93 5.35 -30.86 -6.27
CA ARG A 93 5.63 -32.06 -5.46
C ARG A 93 7.10 -32.10 -5.06
N ASP A 94 7.43 -32.95 -4.10
CA ASP A 94 8.80 -33.11 -3.60
C ASP A 94 9.78 -33.63 -4.67
N ASN A 95 9.26 -34.19 -5.76
CA ASN A 95 10.04 -34.65 -6.92
C ASN A 95 10.15 -33.63 -8.07
N ASN A 96 9.69 -32.38 -7.88
CA ASN A 96 9.97 -31.27 -8.80
C ASN A 96 11.30 -30.60 -8.42
N GLN A 97 12.08 -30.23 -9.43
CA GLN A 97 13.25 -29.39 -9.25
C GLN A 97 12.80 -27.94 -9.01
N MET A 98 13.39 -27.27 -8.02
CA MET A 98 13.07 -25.88 -7.74
C MET A 98 14.19 -25.13 -7.04
N VAL A 99 14.17 -23.81 -7.17
CA VAL A 99 14.99 -22.85 -6.43
C VAL A 99 14.11 -21.71 -5.94
N LEU A 100 14.35 -21.26 -4.70
CA LEU A 100 13.72 -20.08 -4.09
C LEU A 100 14.79 -19.14 -3.58
N ASP A 101 14.68 -17.87 -3.97
CA ASP A 101 15.62 -16.82 -3.62
C ASP A 101 14.89 -15.64 -2.98
N ILE A 102 15.37 -15.14 -1.84
CA ILE A 102 14.86 -13.92 -1.21
C ILE A 102 15.67 -12.74 -1.71
N HIS A 103 14.96 -11.71 -2.12
CA HIS A 103 15.50 -10.44 -2.56
C HIS A 103 15.19 -9.34 -1.52
N SER A 104 16.22 -8.58 -1.15
CA SER A 104 16.15 -7.49 -0.17
C SER A 104 16.63 -6.15 -0.73
N SER A 105 17.08 -6.09 -1.98
CA SER A 105 17.58 -4.85 -2.62
C SER A 105 16.50 -3.80 -2.87
N THR A 106 15.23 -4.17 -2.78
CA THR A 106 14.09 -3.29 -3.01
C THR A 106 13.41 -2.88 -1.71
N LYS A 107 12.50 -1.90 -1.78
CA LYS A 107 11.74 -1.39 -0.63
C LYS A 107 10.99 -2.48 0.17
N GLN A 108 10.66 -3.59 -0.48
CA GLN A 108 9.91 -4.70 0.12
C GLN A 108 10.66 -6.00 -0.09
N LYS A 109 10.93 -6.72 1.00
CA LYS A 109 11.45 -8.09 0.95
C LYS A 109 10.48 -8.97 0.16
N HIS A 110 10.99 -9.79 -0.75
CA HIS A 110 10.16 -10.68 -1.54
C HIS A 110 10.93 -11.96 -1.90
N ILE A 111 10.19 -13.05 -2.07
CA ILE A 111 10.73 -14.33 -2.46
C ILE A 111 10.39 -14.63 -3.92
N HIS A 112 11.38 -14.95 -4.72
CA HIS A 112 11.24 -15.45 -6.07
C HIS A 112 11.33 -16.97 -6.08
N PHE A 113 10.68 -17.57 -7.05
CA PHE A 113 10.80 -19.03 -7.28
C PHE A 113 10.90 -19.36 -8.76
N ILE A 114 11.66 -20.40 -9.05
CA ILE A 114 11.70 -21.11 -10.34
C ILE A 114 11.49 -22.58 -10.04
N VAL A 115 10.46 -23.17 -10.62
CA VAL A 115 10.09 -24.57 -10.45
C VAL A 115 10.02 -25.25 -11.81
N ASN A 116 10.64 -26.42 -11.95
CA ASN A 116 10.44 -27.25 -13.12
C ASN A 116 9.06 -27.91 -13.05
N ARG A 117 8.20 -27.66 -14.05
CA ARG A 117 6.86 -28.26 -14.12
C ARG A 117 6.89 -29.75 -14.42
N VAL A 118 7.97 -30.20 -15.02
CA VAL A 118 8.25 -31.61 -15.25
C VAL A 118 9.05 -32.12 -14.07
N ASN A 119 8.55 -33.14 -13.39
CA ASN A 119 9.26 -33.78 -12.28
C ASN A 119 10.40 -34.69 -12.76
N ILE A 120 11.21 -35.21 -11.83
CA ILE A 120 12.34 -36.08 -12.15
C ILE A 120 11.95 -37.38 -12.86
N HIS A 121 10.67 -37.75 -12.85
CA HIS A 121 10.13 -38.91 -13.56
C HIS A 121 9.60 -38.57 -14.97
N GLY A 122 9.65 -37.30 -15.40
CA GLY A 122 9.18 -36.86 -16.71
C GLY A 122 7.68 -36.50 -16.75
N GLU A 123 6.99 -36.45 -15.61
CA GLU A 123 5.57 -36.12 -15.51
C GLU A 123 5.35 -34.61 -15.37
N ASN A 124 4.35 -34.06 -16.07
CA ASN A 124 3.92 -32.71 -15.86
C ASN A 124 2.97 -32.62 -14.66
N THR A 125 3.44 -32.07 -13.55
CA THR A 125 2.68 -32.00 -12.29
C THR A 125 1.90 -30.69 -12.13
N ILE A 126 2.21 -29.65 -12.91
CA ILE A 126 1.68 -28.29 -12.74
C ILE A 126 0.92 -27.87 -13.99
N LYS A 127 -0.37 -27.57 -13.87
CA LYS A 127 -1.20 -27.07 -14.96
C LYS A 127 -0.85 -25.61 -15.27
N ALA A 128 -0.78 -25.25 -16.57
CA ALA A 128 -0.48 -23.86 -16.98
C ALA A 128 -1.72 -22.95 -16.99
N HIS A 129 -2.90 -23.54 -17.24
CA HIS A 129 -4.14 -22.78 -17.37
C HIS A 129 -4.48 -22.02 -16.07
N ASN A 130 -4.70 -20.72 -16.18
CA ASN A 130 -5.05 -19.81 -15.08
C ASN A 130 -4.11 -19.91 -13.87
N ILE A 131 -2.84 -20.29 -14.07
CA ILE A 131 -1.90 -20.55 -12.98
C ILE A 131 -1.70 -19.32 -12.08
N GLY A 132 -1.70 -18.10 -12.62
CA GLY A 132 -1.54 -16.87 -11.85
C GLY A 132 -2.71 -16.62 -10.90
N GLU A 133 -3.94 -16.86 -11.35
CA GLU A 133 -5.14 -16.72 -10.52
C GLU A 133 -5.18 -17.81 -9.43
N LEU A 134 -4.91 -19.06 -9.83
CA LEU A 134 -4.85 -20.19 -8.90
C LEU A 134 -3.79 -19.95 -7.83
N PHE A 135 -2.58 -19.51 -8.22
CA PHE A 135 -1.51 -19.20 -7.28
C PHE A 135 -1.91 -18.06 -6.32
N GLY A 136 -2.51 -16.98 -6.83
CA GLY A 136 -3.01 -15.89 -5.99
C GLY A 136 -4.06 -16.34 -4.98
N LYS A 137 -4.93 -17.31 -5.36
CA LYS A 137 -5.90 -17.92 -4.44
C LYS A 137 -5.21 -18.73 -3.36
N THR A 138 -4.25 -19.59 -3.74
CA THR A 138 -3.53 -20.42 -2.76
C THR A 138 -2.66 -19.60 -1.80
N VAL A 139 -2.03 -18.52 -2.27
CA VAL A 139 -1.30 -17.58 -1.41
C VAL A 139 -2.23 -16.99 -0.35
N ARG A 140 -3.45 -16.58 -0.71
CA ARG A 140 -4.44 -16.07 0.26
C ARG A 140 -4.88 -17.13 1.27
N GLU A 141 -5.07 -18.37 0.84
CA GLU A 141 -5.38 -19.49 1.73
C GLU A 141 -4.26 -19.73 2.75
N VAL A 142 -3.01 -19.81 2.27
CA VAL A 142 -1.85 -20.00 3.16
C VAL A 142 -1.65 -18.81 4.09
N CYS A 143 -1.87 -17.57 3.64
CA CYS A 143 -1.85 -16.40 4.51
C CYS A 143 -2.83 -16.56 5.69
N LYS A 144 -4.06 -17.01 5.42
CA LYS A 144 -5.06 -17.25 6.48
C LYS A 144 -4.61 -18.37 7.44
N GLU A 145 -4.07 -19.47 6.93
CA GLU A 145 -3.52 -20.57 7.74
C GLU A 145 -2.37 -20.11 8.65
N MET A 146 -1.60 -19.12 8.21
CA MET A 146 -0.48 -18.52 8.96
C MET A 146 -0.89 -17.27 9.76
N ASN A 147 -2.19 -16.96 9.86
CA ASN A 147 -2.72 -15.74 10.51
C ASN A 147 -2.15 -14.43 9.94
N LEU A 148 -1.81 -14.41 8.64
CA LEU A 148 -1.31 -13.25 7.94
C LEU A 148 -2.45 -12.55 7.18
N LYS A 149 -2.40 -11.20 7.12
CA LYS A 149 -3.36 -10.43 6.32
C LYS A 149 -3.18 -10.72 4.83
N THR A 150 -4.29 -10.97 4.17
CA THR A 150 -4.35 -11.15 2.72
C THR A 150 -4.27 -9.80 1.98
N ASP A 151 -3.97 -9.83 0.68
CA ASP A 151 -4.02 -8.66 -0.21
C ASP A 151 -5.39 -7.97 -0.22
N ILE A 152 -6.47 -8.76 -0.12
CA ILE A 152 -7.85 -8.25 -0.07
C ILE A 152 -8.09 -7.47 1.22
N GLU A 153 -7.67 -7.99 2.36
CA GLU A 153 -7.84 -7.34 3.67
C GLU A 153 -7.02 -6.06 3.75
N ILE A 154 -5.76 -6.10 3.31
CA ILE A 154 -4.90 -4.92 3.24
C ILE A 154 -5.51 -3.85 2.32
N GLY A 155 -6.03 -4.27 1.14
CA GLY A 155 -6.70 -3.37 0.22
C GLY A 155 -7.95 -2.73 0.82
N LYS A 156 -8.75 -3.47 1.59
CA LYS A 156 -9.92 -2.93 2.31
C LYS A 156 -9.52 -1.91 3.37
N GLU A 157 -8.47 -2.20 4.16
CA GLU A 157 -7.97 -1.27 5.17
C GLU A 157 -7.43 0.02 4.53
N LYS A 158 -6.64 -0.08 3.45
CA LYS A 158 -6.16 1.10 2.71
C LYS A 158 -7.32 1.96 2.19
N LYS A 159 -8.34 1.36 1.58
CA LYS A 159 -9.54 2.07 1.11
C LYS A 159 -10.29 2.76 2.25
N LYS A 160 -10.44 2.11 3.40
CA LYS A 160 -11.07 2.68 4.59
C LYS A 160 -10.28 3.91 5.11
N GLN A 161 -8.95 3.82 5.15
CA GLN A 161 -8.09 4.95 5.54
C GLN A 161 -8.19 6.11 4.55
N MET A 162 -8.18 5.83 3.23
CA MET A 162 -8.34 6.82 2.19
C MET A 162 -9.70 7.52 2.26
N LEU A 163 -10.78 6.78 2.50
CA LEU A 163 -12.12 7.35 2.67
C LEU A 163 -12.18 8.26 3.90
N LYS A 164 -11.59 7.83 5.03
CA LYS A 164 -11.52 8.66 6.24
C LYS A 164 -10.74 9.96 5.98
N ALA A 165 -9.59 9.88 5.33
CA ALA A 165 -8.79 11.06 4.98
C ALA A 165 -9.56 12.00 4.03
N LEU A 166 -10.21 11.44 3.00
CA LEU A 166 -11.02 12.21 2.05
C LEU A 166 -12.18 12.93 2.73
N THR A 167 -12.94 12.24 3.57
CA THR A 167 -14.09 12.85 4.28
C THR A 167 -13.64 13.93 5.28
N THR A 168 -12.53 13.71 5.99
CA THR A 168 -11.94 14.71 6.88
C THR A 168 -11.50 15.95 6.11
N SER A 169 -10.76 15.77 5.01
CA SER A 169 -10.29 16.88 4.16
C SER A 169 -11.46 17.63 3.51
N LEU A 170 -12.49 16.92 3.05
CA LEU A 170 -13.67 17.50 2.39
C LEU A 170 -14.46 18.43 3.33
N ARG A 171 -14.50 18.12 4.64
CA ARG A 171 -15.22 18.97 5.63
C ARG A 171 -14.68 20.38 5.73
N ILE A 172 -13.39 20.57 5.46
CA ILE A 172 -12.69 21.87 5.64
C ILE A 172 -12.27 22.51 4.32
N SER A 173 -12.43 21.83 3.20
CA SER A 173 -12.03 22.33 1.88
C SER A 173 -13.19 23.04 1.19
N ARG A 174 -12.88 24.11 0.43
CA ARG A 174 -13.82 24.93 -0.35
C ARG A 174 -13.62 24.78 -1.86
N SER A 175 -12.47 24.20 -2.27
CA SER A 175 -12.11 23.94 -3.66
C SER A 175 -11.43 22.58 -3.81
N PHE A 176 -11.33 22.07 -5.04
CA PHE A 176 -10.56 20.86 -5.31
C PHE A 176 -9.07 21.04 -5.00
N ASP A 177 -8.53 22.25 -5.18
CA ASP A 177 -7.12 22.54 -4.86
C ASP A 177 -6.88 22.48 -3.35
N GLU A 178 -7.78 23.08 -2.54
CA GLU A 178 -7.72 22.94 -1.08
C GLU A 178 -7.87 21.47 -0.65
N LEU A 179 -8.81 20.73 -1.26
CA LEU A 179 -9.01 19.31 -0.97
C LEU A 179 -7.74 18.51 -1.27
N THR A 180 -7.13 18.73 -2.45
CA THR A 180 -5.90 18.07 -2.85
C THR A 180 -4.75 18.38 -1.90
N ASN A 181 -4.60 19.65 -1.50
CA ASN A 181 -3.59 20.08 -0.55
C ASN A 181 -3.81 19.50 0.85
N ASN A 182 -5.04 19.43 1.33
CA ASN A 182 -5.36 18.82 2.62
C ASN A 182 -5.12 17.31 2.61
N MET A 183 -5.45 16.63 1.52
CA MET A 183 -5.13 15.22 1.32
C MET A 183 -3.61 14.98 1.27
N LYS A 184 -2.85 15.89 0.64
CA LYS A 184 -1.38 15.85 0.60
C LYS A 184 -0.77 15.91 2.01
N LYS A 185 -1.28 16.78 2.88
CA LYS A 185 -0.86 16.88 4.29
C LYS A 185 -1.11 15.58 5.06
N LEU A 186 -2.13 14.81 4.69
CA LEU A 186 -2.46 13.50 5.28
C LEU A 186 -1.69 12.32 4.63
N GLY A 187 -0.73 12.60 3.75
CA GLY A 187 0.10 11.56 3.12
C GLY A 187 -0.50 10.90 1.88
N TYR A 188 -1.45 11.58 1.21
CA TYR A 188 -2.08 11.06 -0.01
C TYR A 188 -1.89 12.01 -1.19
N ARG A 189 -1.53 11.46 -2.36
CA ARG A 189 -1.62 12.15 -3.64
C ARG A 189 -3.00 11.94 -4.24
N VAL A 190 -3.63 13.03 -4.67
CA VAL A 190 -4.91 13.01 -5.40
C VAL A 190 -4.66 13.44 -6.83
N THR A 191 -5.12 12.64 -7.78
CA THR A 191 -5.12 12.95 -9.22
C THR A 191 -6.55 13.11 -9.68
N LEU A 192 -6.87 14.25 -10.28
CA LEU A 192 -8.19 14.57 -10.82
C LEU A 192 -8.22 14.28 -12.32
N SER A 193 -9.28 13.62 -12.78
CA SER A 193 -9.55 13.44 -14.21
C SER A 193 -10.46 14.55 -14.68
N GLN A 194 -10.07 15.23 -15.75
CA GLN A 194 -10.87 16.29 -16.38
C GLN A 194 -11.56 15.80 -17.63
N ASN A 195 -12.74 16.34 -17.88
CA ASN A 195 -13.51 16.13 -19.11
C ASN A 195 -13.94 17.52 -19.62
N GLU A 196 -13.85 17.75 -20.93
CA GLU A 196 -14.14 19.06 -21.53
C GLU A 196 -15.59 19.55 -21.27
N LYS A 197 -16.56 18.61 -21.22
CA LYS A 197 -17.98 18.97 -21.06
C LYS A 197 -18.43 19.18 -19.61
N VAL A 198 -17.87 18.39 -18.66
CA VAL A 198 -18.36 18.37 -17.26
C VAL A 198 -17.30 18.81 -16.25
N GLY A 199 -16.11 19.21 -16.72
CA GLY A 199 -14.97 19.55 -15.88
C GLY A 199 -14.42 18.31 -15.15
N ILE A 200 -14.17 18.41 -13.83
CA ILE A 200 -13.67 17.29 -13.05
C ILE A 200 -14.69 16.15 -13.05
N SER A 201 -14.31 15.01 -13.60
CA SER A 201 -15.15 13.81 -13.82
C SER A 201 -14.74 12.62 -12.98
N GLY A 202 -13.51 12.60 -12.47
CA GLY A 202 -12.97 11.50 -11.71
C GLY A 202 -11.91 11.93 -10.71
N MET A 203 -11.63 11.03 -9.77
CA MET A 203 -10.59 11.20 -8.75
C MET A 203 -9.91 9.85 -8.51
N ARG A 204 -8.59 9.90 -8.34
CA ARG A 204 -7.76 8.77 -7.96
C ARG A 204 -6.91 9.17 -6.77
N ILE A 205 -6.78 8.28 -5.77
CA ILE A 205 -6.04 8.51 -4.53
C ILE A 205 -4.94 7.47 -4.39
N VAL A 206 -3.73 7.93 -4.10
CA VAL A 206 -2.53 7.11 -3.88
C VAL A 206 -1.92 7.50 -2.55
N LYS A 207 -1.47 6.54 -1.75
CA LYS A 207 -0.68 6.80 -0.54
C LYS A 207 0.76 7.12 -0.93
N PHE A 208 1.41 8.10 -0.30
CA PHE A 208 2.81 8.44 -0.62
C PHE A 208 3.79 7.27 -0.45
N GLU A 209 3.50 6.37 0.48
CA GLU A 209 4.28 5.13 0.65
C GLU A 209 4.28 4.24 -0.61
N ASP A 210 3.23 4.32 -1.43
CA ASP A 210 3.08 3.54 -2.66
C ASP A 210 3.68 4.26 -3.89
N ILE A 211 4.41 5.37 -3.68
CA ILE A 211 5.10 6.14 -4.73
C ILE A 211 6.61 5.98 -4.55
N ASN A 212 7.33 5.80 -5.65
CA ASN A 212 8.78 5.86 -5.64
C ASN A 212 9.22 7.32 -5.61
N HIS A 213 9.85 7.76 -4.52
CA HIS A 213 10.25 9.16 -4.33
C HIS A 213 11.35 9.64 -5.30
N GLN A 214 12.15 8.71 -5.85
CA GLN A 214 13.23 9.08 -6.78
C GLN A 214 12.73 9.24 -8.22
N THR A 215 11.78 8.39 -8.64
CA THR A 215 11.26 8.36 -10.02
C THR A 215 9.86 8.95 -10.13
N GLU A 216 9.24 9.34 -9.01
CA GLU A 216 7.83 9.72 -8.87
C GLU A 216 6.82 8.70 -9.43
N ARG A 217 7.32 7.52 -9.78
CA ARG A 217 6.50 6.44 -10.33
C ARG A 217 5.67 5.80 -9.23
N GLU A 218 4.39 5.67 -9.48
CA GLU A 218 3.47 4.93 -8.63
C GLU A 218 3.70 3.42 -8.80
N TYR A 219 3.93 2.69 -7.71
CA TYR A 219 4.02 1.22 -7.76
C TYR A 219 2.69 0.58 -8.15
N LYS A 220 1.57 1.24 -7.76
CA LYS A 220 0.22 0.96 -8.24
C LYS A 220 -0.46 2.29 -8.56
N PRO A 221 -1.30 2.35 -9.60
CA PRO A 221 -1.94 3.61 -10.05
C PRO A 221 -2.96 4.18 -9.07
N GLY A 222 -2.93 3.77 -7.81
CA GLY A 222 -3.88 4.18 -6.77
C GLY A 222 -5.28 3.63 -6.98
N TYR A 223 -6.21 4.04 -6.12
CA TYR A 223 -7.61 3.64 -6.16
C TYR A 223 -8.48 4.75 -6.75
N LYS A 224 -9.36 4.40 -7.68
CA LYS A 224 -10.41 5.29 -8.15
C LYS A 224 -11.41 5.56 -7.02
N LEU A 225 -12.06 6.71 -7.01
CA LEU A 225 -13.08 7.03 -6.01
C LEU A 225 -14.17 5.94 -5.93
N SER A 226 -14.61 5.40 -7.07
CA SER A 226 -15.58 4.31 -7.14
C SER A 226 -15.08 2.97 -6.56
N GLU A 227 -13.77 2.78 -6.44
CA GLU A 227 -13.18 1.60 -5.80
C GLU A 227 -13.04 1.78 -4.28
N ILE A 228 -13.01 3.04 -3.83
CA ILE A 228 -12.91 3.41 -2.40
C ILE A 228 -14.28 3.40 -1.76
N THR A 229 -15.29 3.96 -2.46
CA THR A 229 -16.65 4.10 -1.93
C THR A 229 -17.69 4.12 -3.05
N ASN A 230 -18.86 3.56 -2.76
CA ASN A 230 -20.05 3.62 -3.64
C ASN A 230 -20.99 4.77 -3.26
N THR A 231 -20.83 5.35 -2.07
CA THR A 231 -21.76 6.35 -1.51
C THR A 231 -21.36 7.78 -1.83
N LEU A 232 -20.08 8.05 -2.11
CA LEU A 232 -19.58 9.40 -2.41
C LEU A 232 -19.14 9.48 -3.88
N LYS A 233 -19.78 10.33 -4.66
CA LYS A 233 -19.48 10.56 -6.08
C LYS A 233 -18.83 11.95 -6.26
N ILE A 234 -18.22 12.19 -7.42
CA ILE A 234 -17.64 13.51 -7.76
C ILE A 234 -18.68 14.62 -7.67
N LYS A 235 -19.94 14.36 -8.04
CA LYS A 235 -21.03 15.32 -7.89
C LYS A 235 -21.22 15.75 -6.43
N ASP A 236 -21.20 14.80 -5.51
CA ASP A 236 -21.43 15.07 -4.08
C ASP A 236 -20.23 15.85 -3.49
N ILE A 237 -19.01 15.56 -3.97
CA ILE A 237 -17.81 16.33 -3.60
C ILE A 237 -17.94 17.77 -4.08
N LYS A 238 -18.33 18.00 -5.35
CA LYS A 238 -18.55 19.36 -5.90
C LYS A 238 -19.56 20.13 -5.07
N GLN A 239 -20.70 19.53 -4.80
CA GLN A 239 -21.75 20.13 -3.99
C GLN A 239 -21.23 20.50 -2.59
N LYS A 240 -20.51 19.59 -1.94
CA LYS A 240 -19.97 19.83 -0.60
C LYS A 240 -18.94 20.96 -0.55
N LEU A 241 -18.08 21.05 -1.54
CA LEU A 241 -17.12 22.14 -1.67
C LEU A 241 -17.82 23.49 -1.86
N GLN A 242 -18.88 23.54 -2.68
CA GLN A 242 -19.71 24.73 -2.87
C GLN A 242 -20.41 25.15 -1.57
N GLU A 243 -21.05 24.22 -0.85
CA GLU A 243 -21.66 24.49 0.45
C GLU A 243 -20.67 25.08 1.46
N ASN A 244 -19.44 24.55 1.48
CA ASN A 244 -18.39 25.05 2.37
C ASN A 244 -17.95 26.47 1.98
N GLN A 245 -17.88 26.76 0.68
CA GLN A 245 -17.56 28.11 0.17
C GLN A 245 -18.64 29.12 0.55
N GLU A 246 -19.90 28.78 0.33
CA GLU A 246 -21.06 29.64 0.67
C GLU A 246 -21.13 29.95 2.18
N ARG A 247 -20.93 28.95 3.03
CA ARG A 247 -20.89 29.13 4.50
C ARG A 247 -19.80 30.12 4.93
N THR A 248 -18.66 30.12 4.27
CA THR A 248 -17.56 31.05 4.60
C THR A 248 -17.89 32.47 4.17
N ILE A 249 -18.55 32.66 3.02
CA ILE A 249 -18.98 33.97 2.53
C ILE A 249 -20.00 34.56 3.51
N ILE A 250 -20.99 33.76 3.94
CA ILE A 250 -22.01 34.19 4.91
C ILE A 250 -21.36 34.60 6.25
N PHE A 251 -20.44 33.78 6.76
CA PHE A 251 -19.74 34.06 8.02
C PHE A 251 -18.93 35.35 7.92
N ASN A 252 -18.20 35.57 6.82
CA ASN A 252 -17.42 36.79 6.63
C ASN A 252 -18.30 38.04 6.44
N SER A 253 -19.42 37.93 5.71
CA SER A 253 -20.37 39.05 5.55
C SER A 253 -21.04 39.42 6.87
N THR A 254 -21.47 38.43 7.67
CA THR A 254 -22.07 38.69 8.99
C THR A 254 -21.06 39.30 9.97
N ALA A 255 -19.81 38.84 9.94
CA ALA A 255 -18.73 39.43 10.75
C ALA A 255 -18.44 40.88 10.33
N THR A 256 -18.44 41.19 9.03
CA THR A 256 -18.23 42.53 8.49
C THR A 256 -19.42 43.47 8.82
N GLU A 257 -20.65 43.00 8.75
CA GLU A 257 -21.84 43.75 9.15
C GLU A 257 -21.87 44.03 10.66
N GLN A 258 -21.42 43.11 11.50
CA GLN A 258 -21.29 43.36 12.94
C GLN A 258 -20.21 44.39 13.25
N ILE A 259 -19.04 44.31 12.61
CA ILE A 259 -17.95 45.29 12.75
C ILE A 259 -18.44 46.68 12.33
N ASN A 260 -19.12 46.79 11.18
CA ASN A 260 -19.67 48.10 10.73
C ASN A 260 -20.77 48.67 11.63
N LYS A 261 -21.58 47.81 12.27
CA LYS A 261 -22.60 48.27 13.25
C LYS A 261 -21.99 48.70 14.58
N ASP A 262 -20.90 48.09 15.00
CA ASP A 262 -20.20 48.39 16.25
C ASP A 262 -19.29 49.63 16.08
N GLU A 263 -18.70 49.88 14.90
CA GLU A 263 -17.97 51.11 14.59
C GLU A 263 -18.87 52.36 14.60
N LEU A 264 -20.14 52.21 14.23
CA LEU A 264 -21.12 53.30 14.29
C LEU A 264 -21.65 53.60 15.71
N ARG A 265 -21.41 52.71 16.69
CA ARG A 265 -21.94 52.86 18.04
C ARG A 265 -20.94 53.29 19.13
N ASN A 266 -19.64 53.13 18.96
CA ASN A 266 -18.68 53.52 20.01
C ASN A 266 -17.24 53.67 19.53
N SER A 267 -16.82 54.90 19.32
CA SER A 267 -15.40 55.25 19.07
C SER A 267 -14.51 55.26 20.33
N THR A 268 -14.98 54.75 21.47
CA THR A 268 -14.22 54.84 22.76
C THR A 268 -14.11 53.55 23.59
N SER A 269 -14.72 52.42 23.20
CA SER A 269 -14.64 51.18 24.00
C SER A 269 -13.97 50.00 23.32
N VAL A 270 -13.65 50.11 22.02
CA VAL A 270 -13.26 48.99 21.16
C VAL A 270 -11.85 48.51 21.46
N SER A 271 -10.93 49.36 21.91
CA SER A 271 -9.53 48.94 22.17
C SER A 271 -9.38 47.93 23.33
N LYS A 272 -10.19 48.05 24.38
CA LYS A 272 -10.12 47.16 25.54
C LYS A 272 -10.77 45.81 25.32
N GLN A 273 -11.83 45.72 24.51
CA GLN A 273 -12.44 44.41 24.20
C GLN A 273 -11.62 43.59 23.24
N PHE A 274 -11.00 44.21 22.22
CA PHE A 274 -10.05 43.47 21.33
C PHE A 274 -8.82 42.97 22.07
N GLU A 275 -8.28 43.73 23.03
CA GLU A 275 -7.18 43.26 23.88
C GLU A 275 -7.56 42.05 24.74
N ASN A 276 -8.78 42.00 25.24
CA ASN A 276 -9.27 40.87 26.03
C ASN A 276 -9.54 39.62 25.19
N ILE A 277 -10.11 39.75 23.98
CA ILE A 277 -10.35 38.62 23.04
C ILE A 277 -9.02 38.11 22.51
N ALA A 278 -8.06 38.98 22.18
CA ALA A 278 -6.72 38.57 21.79
C ALA A 278 -5.97 37.84 22.93
N LYS A 279 -6.11 38.29 24.17
CA LYS A 279 -5.56 37.63 25.35
C LYS A 279 -6.22 36.28 25.64
N GLU A 280 -7.49 36.11 25.29
CA GLU A 280 -8.22 34.85 25.48
C GLU A 280 -7.91 33.83 24.38
N LEU A 281 -7.75 34.25 23.13
CA LEU A 281 -7.32 33.41 21.99
C LEU A 281 -5.84 33.04 22.07
N LEU A 282 -5.00 33.80 22.74
CA LEU A 282 -3.57 33.53 22.94
C LEU A 282 -3.28 32.77 24.24
N LYS A 283 -4.30 32.44 25.05
CA LYS A 283 -4.08 31.48 26.15
C LYS A 283 -3.84 30.10 25.58
N PRO A 284 -2.64 29.53 25.78
CA PRO A 284 -2.40 28.16 25.36
C PRO A 284 -3.38 27.25 26.11
N THR A 285 -4.18 26.51 25.40
CA THR A 285 -4.97 25.38 25.93
C THR A 285 -3.99 24.25 26.27
N TYR A 286 -3.28 24.40 27.39
CA TYR A 286 -2.55 23.30 27.98
C TYR A 286 -3.56 22.35 28.61
N THR A 287 -3.86 21.26 27.94
CA THR A 287 -4.29 20.06 28.64
C THR A 287 -3.07 19.57 29.41
N SER A 288 -3.09 19.74 30.74
CA SER A 288 -2.01 19.26 31.61
C SER A 288 -1.80 17.77 31.39
N SER A 289 -0.57 17.37 31.05
CA SER A 289 -0.23 15.95 30.98
C SER A 289 -0.34 15.34 32.41
N PRO A 290 -0.54 14.04 32.56
CA PRO A 290 -0.58 13.36 33.86
C PRO A 290 0.68 13.60 34.73
N GLU A 291 1.81 13.94 34.12
CA GLU A 291 3.08 14.28 34.82
C GLU A 291 3.04 15.64 35.49
N ASP A 292 2.32 16.63 34.93
CA ASP A 292 2.19 17.96 35.54
C ASP A 292 1.30 17.94 36.79
N GLU A 293 0.35 17.01 36.89
CA GLU A 293 -0.44 16.82 38.13
C GLU A 293 0.38 16.19 39.26
N LEU A 294 1.33 15.31 38.91
CA LEU A 294 2.25 14.69 39.92
C LEU A 294 3.23 15.70 40.49
N LEU A 295 3.69 16.66 39.71
CA LEU A 295 4.58 17.73 40.18
C LEU A 295 3.85 18.73 41.07
N LYS A 296 2.57 19.03 40.82
CA LYS A 296 1.74 19.87 41.70
C LYS A 296 1.43 19.20 43.02
N LYS A 297 1.26 17.88 43.11
CA LYS A 297 1.06 17.12 44.35
C LYS A 297 2.33 17.06 45.17
N LYS A 298 3.53 17.03 44.57
CA LYS A 298 4.81 17.08 45.33
C LYS A 298 5.07 18.44 45.98
N LYS A 299 4.70 19.56 45.34
CA LYS A 299 4.87 20.92 45.94
C LYS A 299 3.92 21.21 47.10
N ARG A 300 2.80 20.49 47.24
CA ARG A 300 1.87 20.64 48.40
C ARG A 300 2.26 19.84 49.63
N LYS A 301 3.27 18.96 49.56
CA LYS A 301 3.77 18.18 50.72
C LYS A 301 4.97 18.81 51.43
N PHE A 302 5.45 19.98 50.98
CA PHE A 302 6.58 20.74 51.59
C PHE A 302 6.20 22.17 51.97
N ARG A 303 4.99 22.36 52.47
CA ARG A 303 4.60 23.55 53.22
C ARG A 303 3.90 23.15 54.50
#